data_c7d9b51f674e6593f40c343f94ff63cf
#
_entry.id   c7d9b51f674e6593f40c343f94ff63cf
#
_cell.length_a   1.000
_cell.length_b   1.000
_cell.length_c   1.000
_cell.angle_alpha   90.00
_cell.angle_beta   90.00
_cell.angle_gamma   90.00
#
_symmetry.space_group_name_H-M   'P 1'
#
loop_
_entity.id
_entity.type
_entity.pdbx_description
1 polymer ?
#
loop_
_entity_poly.entity_id
_entity_poly.type
_entity_poly.pdbx_seq_one_letter_code
_entity_poly.pdbx_strand_id
1 'polypeptide(L)'
;CIRDSSTGGSVACSGFSLLHKLGYETIILVGQDLAFTDNKSHADGTFEEKMPVMDTEGMEMVKGNYVDKIPTRMDLRIFLNWFQKYIHDIKEANPNIRVVNATAGGAYIEGTEIRALDDIIEEVCKNVPEEINFTERIEALESEFTEEEHKKAVDYLKNVPKDFEDMLK
;
A
#
# COMPACT_ATOMS: atom_id res chain seq x y z
N CYS A 1 -5.22 -8.40 15.63
CA CYS A 1 -4.53 -7.24 14.99
C CYS A 1 -4.93 -7.02 13.55
N ILE A 2 -5.02 -8.07 12.71
CA ILE A 2 -5.41 -7.92 11.29
C ILE A 2 -6.88 -7.49 11.15
N ARG A 3 -7.76 -7.87 12.05
CA ARG A 3 -9.20 -7.47 12.05
C ARG A 3 -9.41 -5.96 12.18
N ASP A 4 -8.46 -5.25 12.77
CA ASP A 4 -8.56 -3.81 13.02
C ASP A 4 -7.81 -2.97 11.97
N SER A 5 -7.22 -3.61 10.94
CA SER A 5 -6.60 -2.89 9.84
C SER A 5 -7.66 -2.31 8.92
N SER A 6 -7.54 -1.02 8.61
CA SER A 6 -8.38 -0.39 7.59
C SER A 6 -7.97 -0.92 6.22
N THR A 7 -8.89 -1.64 5.57
CA THR A 7 -8.66 -2.16 4.22
C THR A 7 -9.28 -1.22 3.20
N GLY A 8 -8.45 -0.55 2.41
CA GLY A 8 -8.92 0.38 1.36
C GLY A 8 -9.26 -0.29 0.03
N GLY A 9 -9.30 -1.63 -0.01
CA GLY A 9 -9.60 -2.39 -1.23
C GLY A 9 -8.39 -2.69 -2.12
N SER A 10 -7.19 -2.19 -1.78
CA SER A 10 -5.94 -2.56 -2.46
C SER A 10 -4.91 -3.11 -1.48
N VAL A 11 -3.95 -3.90 -1.99
CA VAL A 11 -2.84 -4.43 -1.20
C VAL A 11 -1.99 -3.29 -0.61
N ALA A 12 -1.79 -2.22 -1.36
CA ALA A 12 -1.04 -1.05 -0.91
C ALA A 12 -1.70 -0.35 0.29
N CYS A 13 -3.04 -0.20 0.27
CA CYS A 13 -3.78 0.34 1.41
C CYS A 13 -3.63 -0.54 2.66
N SER A 14 -3.74 -1.86 2.48
CA SER A 14 -3.58 -2.82 3.58
C SER A 14 -2.15 -2.81 4.13
N GLY A 15 -1.15 -2.78 3.24
CA GLY A 15 0.27 -2.69 3.62
C GLY A 15 0.58 -1.41 4.39
N PHE A 16 0.07 -0.27 3.93
CA PHE A 16 0.23 1.01 4.62
C PHE A 16 -0.36 0.98 6.03
N SER A 17 -1.61 0.50 6.13
CA SER A 17 -2.29 0.35 7.43
C SER A 17 -1.52 -0.59 8.38
N LEU A 18 -0.95 -1.68 7.86
CA LEU A 18 -0.14 -2.62 8.62
C LEU A 18 1.13 -1.96 9.14
N LEU A 19 1.90 -1.26 8.30
CA LEU A 19 3.11 -0.56 8.71
C LEU A 19 2.82 0.45 9.81
N HIS A 20 1.77 1.24 9.68
CA HIS A 20 1.33 2.17 10.73
C HIS A 20 1.00 1.43 12.03
N LYS A 21 0.25 0.30 11.96
CA LYS A 21 -0.10 -0.52 13.14
C LYS A 21 1.11 -1.17 13.82
N LEU A 22 2.16 -1.47 13.06
CA LEU A 22 3.44 -1.96 13.58
C LEU A 22 4.29 -0.85 14.23
N GLY A 23 3.82 0.40 14.22
CA GLY A 23 4.48 1.52 14.88
C GLY A 23 5.57 2.21 14.05
N TYR A 24 5.59 2.01 12.73
CA TYR A 24 6.51 2.77 11.88
C TYR A 24 6.08 4.23 11.81
N GLU A 25 6.97 5.14 12.19
CA GLU A 25 6.74 6.60 12.16
C GLU A 25 7.10 7.23 10.82
N THR A 26 7.93 6.58 10.01
CA THR A 26 8.26 7.01 8.64
C THR A 26 7.84 5.93 7.66
N ILE A 27 6.92 6.28 6.76
CA ILE A 27 6.43 5.38 5.71
C ILE A 27 6.68 6.04 4.36
N ILE A 28 7.36 5.32 3.47
CA ILE A 28 7.74 5.81 2.14
C ILE A 28 6.94 5.04 1.09
N LEU A 29 6.20 5.77 0.26
CA LEU A 29 5.46 5.24 -0.89
C LEU A 29 6.35 5.33 -2.13
N VAL A 30 6.56 4.20 -2.80
CA VAL A 30 7.32 4.10 -4.04
C VAL A 30 6.46 3.42 -5.10
N GLY A 31 6.30 4.04 -6.26
CA GLY A 31 5.48 3.49 -7.35
C GLY A 31 3.98 3.46 -7.03
N GLN A 32 3.50 4.34 -6.15
CA GLN A 32 2.08 4.47 -5.82
C GLN A 32 1.46 5.58 -6.68
N ASP A 33 1.30 5.30 -7.98
CA ASP A 33 0.92 6.32 -8.98
C ASP A 33 -0.52 6.82 -8.80
N LEU A 34 -1.50 5.93 -8.65
CA LEU A 34 -2.92 6.25 -8.49
C LEU A 34 -3.52 7.13 -9.61
N ALA A 35 -2.79 7.28 -10.71
CA ALA A 35 -3.14 8.04 -11.90
C ALA A 35 -2.27 7.58 -13.08
N PHE A 36 -2.56 8.04 -14.28
CA PHE A 36 -1.90 7.61 -15.51
C PHE A 36 -0.87 8.65 -15.97
N THR A 37 0.36 8.52 -15.51
CA THR A 37 1.49 9.36 -15.97
C THR A 37 1.75 9.07 -17.44
N ASP A 38 1.81 10.12 -18.27
CA ASP A 38 2.02 10.03 -19.72
C ASP A 38 1.01 9.10 -20.43
N ASN A 39 -0.20 8.97 -19.89
CA ASN A 39 -1.26 8.07 -20.37
C ASN A 39 -0.83 6.59 -20.42
N LYS A 40 0.11 6.20 -19.57
CA LYS A 40 0.56 4.82 -19.40
C LYS A 40 -0.12 4.18 -18.20
N SER A 41 -0.54 2.92 -18.36
CA SER A 41 -1.15 2.13 -17.28
C SER A 41 -0.13 1.44 -16.38
N HIS A 42 1.10 1.22 -16.88
CA HIS A 42 2.17 0.50 -16.21
C HIS A 42 3.54 1.14 -16.47
N ALA A 43 4.50 0.81 -15.61
CA ALA A 43 5.89 1.25 -15.76
C ALA A 43 6.53 0.69 -17.05
N ASP A 44 7.53 1.40 -17.56
CA ASP A 44 8.33 0.95 -18.69
C ASP A 44 9.02 -0.39 -18.38
N GLY A 45 9.20 -1.24 -19.39
CA GLY A 45 9.82 -2.56 -19.25
C GLY A 45 8.86 -3.68 -18.81
N THR A 46 7.58 -3.40 -18.61
CA THR A 46 6.58 -4.43 -18.34
C THR A 46 6.05 -5.06 -19.65
N PHE A 47 5.39 -6.24 -19.53
CA PHE A 47 4.76 -6.88 -20.69
C PHE A 47 3.72 -5.97 -21.38
N GLU A 48 3.13 -5.07 -20.61
CA GLU A 48 2.08 -4.15 -21.06
C GLU A 48 2.62 -2.87 -21.73
N GLU A 49 3.93 -2.66 -21.76
CA GLU A 49 4.58 -1.56 -22.51
C GLU A 49 4.20 -1.54 -24.00
N LYS A 50 3.85 -2.71 -24.56
CA LYS A 50 3.40 -2.89 -25.93
C LYS A 50 1.90 -2.58 -26.15
N MET A 51 1.17 -2.28 -25.09
CA MET A 51 -0.23 -1.89 -25.20
C MET A 51 -0.32 -0.46 -25.77
N PRO A 52 -1.38 -0.17 -26.55
CA PRO A 52 -1.60 1.17 -27.04
C PRO A 52 -1.75 2.15 -25.87
N VAL A 53 -1.27 3.37 -26.07
CA VAL A 53 -1.48 4.49 -25.14
C VAL A 53 -2.97 4.53 -24.74
N MET A 54 -3.24 4.62 -23.46
CA MET A 54 -4.59 4.60 -22.95
C MET A 54 -5.34 5.86 -23.38
N ASP A 55 -6.55 5.67 -23.89
CA ASP A 55 -7.47 6.80 -24.11
C ASP A 55 -7.94 7.32 -22.75
N THR A 56 -7.56 8.55 -22.45
CA THR A 56 -7.89 9.23 -21.20
C THR A 56 -9.00 10.27 -21.38
N GLU A 57 -9.61 10.34 -22.56
CA GLU A 57 -10.71 11.28 -22.84
C GLU A 57 -11.91 10.97 -21.91
N GLY A 58 -12.39 11.98 -21.21
CA GLY A 58 -13.49 11.85 -20.26
C GLY A 58 -13.13 11.26 -18.90
N MET A 59 -11.87 10.93 -18.63
CA MET A 59 -11.44 10.51 -17.30
C MET A 59 -11.47 11.68 -16.31
N GLU A 60 -11.63 11.33 -15.03
CA GLU A 60 -11.50 12.29 -13.94
C GLU A 60 -10.07 12.81 -13.88
N MET A 61 -9.92 14.11 -13.66
CA MET A 61 -8.62 14.77 -13.51
C MET A 61 -8.36 15.06 -12.03
N VAL A 62 -7.22 14.63 -11.53
CA VAL A 62 -6.76 14.90 -10.16
C VAL A 62 -5.46 15.70 -10.19
N LYS A 63 -5.06 16.28 -9.05
CA LYS A 63 -3.75 16.93 -8.91
C LYS A 63 -2.65 15.86 -9.02
N GLY A 64 -1.62 16.12 -9.81
CA GLY A 64 -0.43 15.26 -9.90
C GLY A 64 0.68 15.70 -8.96
N ASN A 65 1.69 14.83 -8.76
CA ASN A 65 2.87 15.15 -7.96
C ASN A 65 3.68 16.31 -8.56
N TYR A 66 3.83 16.33 -9.87
CA TYR A 66 4.67 17.29 -10.60
C TYR A 66 3.93 18.04 -11.70
N VAL A 67 2.63 17.78 -11.86
CA VAL A 67 1.75 18.42 -12.85
C VAL A 67 0.47 18.87 -12.19
N ASP A 68 -0.17 19.91 -12.75
CA ASP A 68 -1.40 20.47 -12.18
C ASP A 68 -2.55 19.47 -12.22
N LYS A 69 -2.67 18.71 -13.30
CA LYS A 69 -3.73 17.74 -13.51
C LYS A 69 -3.21 16.49 -14.19
N ILE A 70 -3.70 15.33 -13.76
CA ILE A 70 -3.37 14.02 -14.30
C ILE A 70 -4.62 13.15 -14.31
N PRO A 71 -4.87 12.37 -15.40
CA PRO A 71 -6.04 11.52 -15.49
C PRO A 71 -5.96 10.34 -14.52
N THR A 72 -7.10 10.02 -13.92
CA THR A 72 -7.25 8.85 -13.04
C THR A 72 -8.54 8.11 -13.35
N ARG A 73 -8.61 6.85 -12.95
CA ARG A 73 -9.79 6.00 -13.06
C ARG A 73 -10.49 5.90 -11.70
N MET A 74 -11.78 5.58 -11.70
CA MET A 74 -12.61 5.55 -10.48
C MET A 74 -12.04 4.67 -9.37
N ASP A 75 -11.53 3.50 -9.69
CA ASP A 75 -10.92 2.59 -8.70
C ASP A 75 -9.65 3.19 -8.07
N LEU A 76 -8.76 3.77 -8.89
CA LEU A 76 -7.56 4.47 -8.42
C LEU A 76 -7.94 5.71 -7.59
N ARG A 77 -9.02 6.42 -7.97
CA ARG A 77 -9.55 7.54 -7.21
C ARG A 77 -10.06 7.13 -5.82
N ILE A 78 -10.69 5.96 -5.72
CA ILE A 78 -11.12 5.41 -4.43
C ILE A 78 -9.90 5.16 -3.52
N PHE A 79 -8.83 4.57 -4.07
CA PHE A 79 -7.60 4.34 -3.31
C PHE A 79 -6.91 5.65 -2.93
N LEU A 80 -6.87 6.64 -3.83
CA LEU A 80 -6.34 7.98 -3.52
C LEU A 80 -7.08 8.62 -2.35
N ASN A 81 -8.40 8.61 -2.36
CA ASN A 81 -9.22 9.16 -1.29
C ASN A 81 -8.98 8.42 0.04
N TRP A 82 -8.81 7.09 -0.03
CA TRP A 82 -8.49 6.29 1.15
C TRP A 82 -7.15 6.69 1.77
N PHE A 83 -6.08 6.81 0.94
CA PHE A 83 -4.77 7.25 1.42
C PHE A 83 -4.84 8.63 2.08
N GLN A 84 -5.46 9.61 1.40
CA GLN A 84 -5.58 10.97 1.91
C GLN A 84 -6.29 11.00 3.27
N LYS A 85 -7.44 10.30 3.36
CA LYS A 85 -8.18 10.20 4.62
C LYS A 85 -7.36 9.51 5.71
N TYR A 86 -6.77 8.37 5.42
CA TYR A 86 -6.00 7.61 6.40
C TYR A 86 -4.79 8.39 6.90
N ILE A 87 -4.04 9.04 6.01
CA ILE A 87 -2.89 9.89 6.35
C ILE A 87 -3.32 11.08 7.21
N HIS A 88 -4.44 11.71 6.88
CA HIS A 88 -5.02 12.78 7.69
C HIS A 88 -5.31 12.29 9.12
N ASP A 89 -6.06 11.19 9.25
CA ASP A 89 -6.48 10.64 10.54
C ASP A 89 -5.28 10.26 11.43
N ILE A 90 -4.25 9.61 10.86
CA ILE A 90 -3.06 9.21 11.64
C ILE A 90 -2.19 10.40 12.04
N LYS A 91 -2.11 11.44 11.21
CA LYS A 91 -1.37 12.68 11.54
C LYS A 91 -2.09 13.55 12.58
N GLU A 92 -3.42 13.53 12.59
CA GLU A 92 -4.17 14.15 13.69
C GLU A 92 -3.89 13.45 15.03
N ALA A 93 -3.79 12.11 15.02
CA ALA A 93 -3.50 11.33 16.22
C ALA A 93 -2.03 11.42 16.66
N ASN A 94 -1.09 11.46 15.71
CA ASN A 94 0.34 11.61 15.94
C ASN A 94 0.99 12.49 14.87
N PRO A 95 1.22 13.78 15.16
CA PRO A 95 1.84 14.72 14.21
C PRO A 95 3.28 14.35 13.79
N ASN A 96 3.96 13.47 14.53
CA ASN A 96 5.34 13.07 14.23
C ASN A 96 5.41 12.03 13.10
N ILE A 97 4.27 11.44 12.69
CA ILE A 97 4.26 10.48 11.58
C ILE A 97 4.61 11.20 10.28
N ARG A 98 5.65 10.70 9.64
CA ARG A 98 6.14 11.16 8.36
C ARG A 98 5.72 10.22 7.25
N VAL A 99 5.00 10.74 6.26
CA VAL A 99 4.64 9.97 5.06
C VAL A 99 5.27 10.65 3.86
N VAL A 100 6.14 9.93 3.17
CA VAL A 100 6.86 10.41 1.99
C VAL A 100 6.29 9.74 0.74
N ASN A 101 6.01 10.54 -0.28
CA ASN A 101 5.69 10.06 -1.62
C ASN A 101 6.93 10.21 -2.51
N ALA A 102 7.64 9.12 -2.74
CA ALA A 102 8.82 9.05 -3.59
C ALA A 102 8.49 8.46 -4.98
N THR A 103 7.23 8.53 -5.38
CA THR A 103 6.77 8.09 -6.70
C THR A 103 7.15 9.14 -7.75
N ALA A 104 7.77 8.69 -8.84
CA ALA A 104 8.32 9.57 -9.90
C ALA A 104 7.24 10.34 -10.69
N GLY A 105 5.98 9.93 -10.62
CA GLY A 105 4.83 10.56 -11.27
C GLY A 105 3.57 10.42 -10.42
N GLY A 106 2.42 10.21 -11.06
CA GLY A 106 1.16 9.87 -10.42
C GLY A 106 0.43 11.02 -9.74
N ALA A 107 -0.64 10.66 -9.03
CA ALA A 107 -1.49 11.58 -8.31
C ALA A 107 -0.81 12.11 -7.04
N TYR A 108 -1.05 13.36 -6.73
CA TYR A 108 -0.66 13.94 -5.45
C TYR A 108 -1.52 13.37 -4.33
N ILE A 109 -0.87 12.75 -3.37
CA ILE A 109 -1.51 12.23 -2.16
C ILE A 109 -1.40 13.30 -1.07
N GLU A 110 -2.52 13.91 -0.69
CA GLU A 110 -2.54 14.96 0.32
C GLU A 110 -2.00 14.44 1.66
N GLY A 111 -1.23 15.29 2.34
CA GLY A 111 -0.58 14.93 3.59
C GLY A 111 0.77 14.24 3.44
N THR A 112 1.23 13.97 2.21
CA THR A 112 2.56 13.42 1.96
C THR A 112 3.59 14.51 1.65
N GLU A 113 4.85 14.20 1.93
CA GLU A 113 6.02 14.96 1.49
C GLU A 113 6.50 14.36 0.16
N ILE A 114 6.55 15.16 -0.92
CA ILE A 114 7.08 14.69 -2.21
C ILE A 114 8.61 14.81 -2.18
N ARG A 115 9.30 13.70 -2.41
CA ARG A 115 10.76 13.63 -2.47
C ARG A 115 11.22 12.74 -3.63
N ALA A 116 12.37 13.05 -4.20
CA ALA A 116 13.03 12.11 -5.08
C ALA A 116 13.48 10.86 -4.30
N LEU A 117 13.39 9.69 -4.94
CA LEU A 117 13.73 8.42 -4.27
C LEU A 117 15.20 8.40 -3.83
N ASP A 118 16.11 8.89 -4.66
CA ASP A 118 17.55 8.93 -4.35
C ASP A 118 17.83 9.78 -3.12
N ASP A 119 17.17 10.94 -2.98
CA ASP A 119 17.32 11.82 -1.83
C ASP A 119 16.86 11.16 -0.54
N ILE A 120 15.72 10.44 -0.58
CA ILE A 120 15.18 9.78 0.61
C ILE A 120 16.01 8.53 0.98
N ILE A 121 16.53 7.80 0.01
CA ILE A 121 17.46 6.70 0.25
C ILE A 121 18.72 7.23 0.94
N GLU A 122 19.29 8.30 0.44
CA GLU A 122 20.47 8.91 1.07
C GLU A 122 20.19 9.36 2.50
N GLU A 123 19.02 9.90 2.76
CA GLU A 123 18.63 10.41 4.08
C GLU A 123 18.44 9.27 5.09
N VAL A 124 17.68 8.22 4.71
CA VAL A 124 17.22 7.20 5.69
C VAL A 124 18.09 5.95 5.70
N CYS A 125 18.80 5.62 4.61
CA CYS A 125 19.56 4.38 4.52
C CYS A 125 21.05 4.53 4.89
N LYS A 126 21.56 5.74 4.99
CA LYS A 126 23.01 6.00 5.31
C LYS A 126 23.50 5.37 6.61
N ASN A 127 22.63 5.15 7.57
CA ASN A 127 22.97 4.67 8.91
C ASN A 127 22.27 3.37 9.30
N VAL A 128 21.69 2.66 8.33
CA VAL A 128 21.09 1.36 8.60
C VAL A 128 22.22 0.33 8.74
N PRO A 129 22.28 -0.47 9.84
CA PRO A 129 23.23 -1.56 9.94
C PRO A 129 23.11 -2.49 8.73
N GLU A 130 24.25 -2.89 8.17
CA GLU A 130 24.30 -3.58 6.87
C GLU A 130 23.51 -4.88 6.78
N GLU A 131 23.16 -5.52 7.88
CA GLU A 131 22.40 -6.77 7.86
C GLU A 131 21.44 -6.89 9.04
N ILE A 132 20.17 -6.59 8.78
CA ILE A 132 19.11 -7.19 9.60
C ILE A 132 18.73 -8.50 8.93
N ASN A 133 19.18 -9.64 9.47
CA ASN A 133 18.72 -10.95 9.01
C ASN A 133 17.27 -11.16 9.47
N PHE A 134 16.35 -10.74 8.63
CA PHE A 134 14.92 -10.91 8.91
C PHE A 134 14.51 -12.37 9.03
N THR A 135 15.16 -13.27 8.29
CA THR A 135 14.89 -14.71 8.35
C THR A 135 15.18 -15.26 9.74
N GLU A 136 16.36 -14.99 10.28
CA GLU A 136 16.71 -15.40 11.65
C GLU A 136 15.77 -14.82 12.70
N ARG A 137 15.36 -13.55 12.53
CA ARG A 137 14.40 -12.92 13.45
C ARG A 137 13.02 -13.56 13.38
N ILE A 138 12.54 -13.90 12.17
CA ILE A 138 11.25 -14.56 11.99
C ILE A 138 11.32 -15.99 12.54
N GLU A 139 12.40 -16.72 12.28
CA GLU A 139 12.60 -18.08 12.80
C GLU A 139 12.75 -18.12 14.33
N ALA A 140 13.27 -17.05 14.93
CA ALA A 140 13.37 -16.90 16.37
C ALA A 140 12.06 -16.47 17.06
N LEU A 141 11.01 -16.09 16.30
CA LEU A 141 9.71 -15.81 16.88
C LEU A 141 9.07 -17.11 17.35
N GLU A 142 8.79 -17.19 18.64
CA GLU A 142 7.94 -18.26 19.17
C GLU A 142 6.52 -18.12 18.58
N SER A 143 5.90 -19.23 18.23
CA SER A 143 4.52 -19.23 17.79
C SER A 143 3.62 -18.82 18.96
N GLU A 144 2.92 -17.71 18.82
CA GLU A 144 1.89 -17.29 19.78
C GLU A 144 0.63 -18.18 19.73
N PHE A 145 0.54 -19.05 18.71
CA PHE A 145 -0.57 -19.98 18.60
C PHE A 145 -0.34 -21.23 19.45
N THR A 146 -1.25 -21.46 20.36
CA THR A 146 -1.30 -22.71 21.10
C THR A 146 -1.67 -23.87 20.17
N GLU A 147 -1.30 -25.10 20.53
CA GLU A 147 -1.71 -26.33 19.83
C GLU A 147 -3.23 -26.39 19.65
N GLU A 148 -4.00 -25.93 20.64
CA GLU A 148 -5.47 -25.90 20.59
C GLU A 148 -6.00 -24.89 19.55
N GLU A 149 -5.40 -23.70 19.47
CA GLU A 149 -5.79 -22.68 18.47
C GLU A 149 -5.41 -23.11 17.06
N HIS A 150 -4.25 -23.74 16.89
CA HIS A 150 -3.84 -24.33 15.62
C HIS A 150 -4.83 -25.41 15.19
N LYS A 151 -5.23 -26.30 16.08
CA LYS A 151 -6.24 -27.33 15.81
C LYS A 151 -7.58 -26.72 15.43
N LYS A 152 -8.06 -25.70 16.15
CA LYS A 152 -9.30 -24.99 15.82
C LYS A 152 -9.24 -24.34 14.43
N ALA A 153 -8.12 -23.72 14.06
CA ALA A 153 -7.94 -23.14 12.73
C ALA A 153 -7.96 -24.20 11.61
N VAL A 154 -7.27 -25.31 11.81
CA VAL A 154 -7.26 -26.45 10.87
C VAL A 154 -8.64 -27.06 10.72
N ASP A 155 -9.36 -27.28 11.82
CA ASP A 155 -10.71 -27.85 11.81
C ASP A 155 -11.72 -26.91 11.14
N TYR A 156 -11.58 -25.59 11.35
CA TYR A 156 -12.37 -24.58 10.63
C TYR A 156 -12.13 -24.68 9.12
N LEU A 157 -10.87 -24.68 8.67
CA LEU A 157 -10.52 -24.75 7.25
C LEU A 157 -11.01 -26.06 6.59
N LYS A 158 -11.03 -27.19 7.31
CA LYS A 158 -11.56 -28.46 6.80
C LYS A 158 -13.09 -28.44 6.62
N ASN A 159 -13.81 -27.59 7.36
CA ASN A 159 -15.26 -27.51 7.27
C ASN A 159 -15.74 -26.46 6.25
N VAL A 160 -14.90 -25.52 5.83
CA VAL A 160 -15.24 -24.52 4.81
C VAL A 160 -15.87 -25.12 3.54
N PRO A 161 -15.35 -26.22 2.95
CA PRO A 161 -15.99 -26.83 1.78
C PRO A 161 -17.43 -27.27 2.02
N LYS A 162 -17.75 -27.79 3.22
CA LYS A 162 -19.10 -28.21 3.57
C LYS A 162 -20.07 -27.04 3.67
N ASP A 163 -19.60 -25.94 4.25
CA ASP A 163 -20.39 -24.71 4.37
C ASP A 163 -20.74 -24.17 2.98
N PHE A 164 -19.82 -24.24 2.02
CA PHE A 164 -20.08 -23.86 0.62
C PHE A 164 -21.08 -24.80 -0.06
N GLU A 165 -20.98 -26.11 0.15
CA GLU A 165 -21.95 -27.07 -0.41
C GLU A 165 -23.37 -26.85 0.14
N ASP A 166 -23.50 -26.46 1.40
CA ASP A 166 -24.79 -26.19 2.04
C ASP A 166 -25.40 -24.85 1.61
N MET A 167 -24.57 -23.87 1.23
CA MET A 167 -25.02 -22.60 0.63
C MET A 167 -25.54 -22.76 -0.81
N LEU A 168 -25.17 -23.83 -1.52
CA LEU A 168 -25.58 -24.10 -2.91
C LEU A 168 -26.86 -24.94 -3.02
N LYS A 169 -27.44 -25.41 -1.92
CA LYS A 169 -28.71 -26.13 -1.82
C LYS A 169 -29.87 -25.18 -1.54
#